data_898fb2225140098cfe4c284c91f9a278
#
_entry.id   898fb2225140098cfe4c284c91f9a278
#
_cell.length_a   1.000
_cell.length_b   1.000
_cell.length_c   1.000
_cell.angle_alpha   90.00
_cell.angle_beta   90.00
_cell.angle_gamma   90.00
#
_symmetry.space_group_name_H-M   'P 1'
#
loop_
_entity.id
_entity.type
_entity.pdbx_description
1 polymer ?
#
loop_
_entity_poly.entity_id
_entity_poly.type
_entity_poly.pdbx_seq_one_letter_code
_entity_poly.pdbx_strand_id
1 'polypeptide(L)'
;MQEFLETVEPRYTVNIDFSLFGIRNLVMGSERPRVRIRMTNLYPDEEKTEEIMIKLAKAIRKEYNIKNLCLAGGVALNCVANGKILSAKIFDNIWVQPAAGDAGGSLGAALALWHLDQGNERKINLNDDMKGSYLGPEFTQNQIEEELKSIGAIYESVNYEKLINLTSEHLSKEKAIGWFQGRMEFGPRALGGRSILGDPRSEKMQKNLNLKVKYRESFRPFAPSILKEDLSNWFNLNVDSPYMLLVAEIKSEKKIEMTEEQKQLFGIDKLNIKRSEIPAVTHVDYSARIQTVTQKNNKYYYDLISKFKEITGCPVIVNT
;
A
#
# COMPACT_ATOMS: atom_id res chain seq x y z
N MET A 1 -1.80 6.76 29.53
CA MET A 1 -1.59 5.31 29.32
C MET A 1 -2.49 4.46 30.22
N GLN A 2 -2.51 4.70 31.53
CA GLN A 2 -3.38 3.98 32.47
C GLN A 2 -4.86 4.21 32.15
N GLU A 3 -5.25 5.44 31.91
CA GLU A 3 -6.58 5.86 31.47
C GLU A 3 -7.05 5.20 30.15
N PHE A 4 -6.09 4.84 29.24
CA PHE A 4 -6.36 4.08 28.03
C PHE A 4 -6.71 2.63 28.32
N LEU A 5 -5.98 1.96 29.23
CA LEU A 5 -6.21 0.55 29.57
C LEU A 5 -7.57 0.32 30.22
N GLU A 6 -8.07 1.32 30.96
CA GLU A 6 -9.38 1.29 31.60
C GLU A 6 -10.55 1.44 30.62
N THR A 7 -10.30 1.96 29.41
CA THR A 7 -11.34 2.17 28.37
C THR A 7 -11.43 1.04 27.34
N VAL A 8 -10.51 0.07 27.36
CA VAL A 8 -10.52 -1.08 26.45
C VAL A 8 -11.44 -2.17 27.02
N GLU A 9 -12.39 -2.64 26.22
CA GLU A 9 -13.30 -3.72 26.64
C GLU A 9 -12.53 -4.97 27.12
N PRO A 10 -13.01 -5.69 28.14
CA PRO A 10 -12.29 -6.81 28.78
C PRO A 10 -11.90 -7.96 27.85
N ARG A 11 -12.57 -8.09 26.71
CA ARG A 11 -12.26 -9.13 25.70
C ARG A 11 -10.98 -8.88 24.89
N TYR A 12 -10.35 -7.71 25.05
CA TYR A 12 -9.09 -7.39 24.40
C TYR A 12 -7.98 -7.33 25.46
N THR A 13 -6.98 -8.16 25.31
CA THR A 13 -5.76 -8.04 26.13
C THR A 13 -4.75 -7.21 25.36
N VAL A 14 -4.50 -6.00 25.83
CA VAL A 14 -3.43 -5.14 25.31
C VAL A 14 -2.25 -5.27 26.26
N ASN A 15 -1.21 -5.97 25.84
CA ASN A 15 0.04 -6.04 26.59
C ASN A 15 0.96 -4.92 26.11
N ILE A 16 1.22 -3.96 26.97
CA ILE A 16 2.21 -2.92 26.74
C ILE A 16 3.49 -3.35 27.42
N ASP A 17 4.44 -3.83 26.65
CA ASP A 17 5.72 -4.27 27.18
C ASP A 17 6.72 -3.13 27.16
N PHE A 18 6.94 -2.53 28.32
CA PHE A 18 7.95 -1.50 28.52
C PHE A 18 9.34 -2.08 28.85
N SER A 19 9.44 -3.39 29.10
CA SER A 19 10.65 -4.04 29.64
C SER A 19 11.63 -4.51 28.56
N LEU A 20 11.25 -4.59 27.32
CA LEU A 20 12.12 -4.97 26.18
C LEU A 20 13.16 -3.89 25.83
N PHE A 21 13.60 -3.20 26.81
CA PHE A 21 14.41 -2.00 26.76
C PHE A 21 15.92 -2.23 26.75
N GLY A 22 16.38 -3.47 26.76
CA GLY A 22 17.74 -3.78 26.31
C GLY A 22 18.00 -3.36 24.85
N ILE A 23 16.92 -3.22 24.07
CA ILE A 23 16.95 -2.72 22.69
C ILE A 23 16.77 -1.19 22.63
N ARG A 24 16.75 -0.49 23.74
CA ARG A 24 16.47 0.95 23.83
C ARG A 24 17.30 1.85 22.93
N ASN A 25 18.54 1.51 22.69
CA ASN A 25 19.45 2.37 21.94
C ASN A 25 19.68 1.88 20.50
N LEU A 26 19.00 0.85 20.12
CA LEU A 26 19.43 -0.05 19.10
C LEU A 26 19.15 0.37 17.66
N VAL A 27 18.10 1.09 17.36
CA VAL A 27 17.76 1.39 15.95
C VAL A 27 17.68 2.87 15.64
N MET A 28 17.64 3.75 16.63
CA MET A 28 17.36 5.17 16.39
C MET A 28 18.26 6.14 17.17
N GLY A 29 19.42 5.73 17.64
CA GLY A 29 20.34 6.62 18.38
C GLY A 29 19.59 7.52 19.38
N SER A 30 19.90 7.38 20.66
CA SER A 30 19.44 8.20 21.81
C SER A 30 17.95 8.59 21.90
N GLU A 31 17.33 8.17 23.01
CA GLU A 31 16.18 8.83 23.66
C GLU A 31 14.81 8.91 22.97
N ARG A 32 14.56 8.18 21.89
CA ARG A 32 13.21 8.19 21.31
C ARG A 32 12.34 7.11 21.97
N PRO A 33 11.17 7.48 22.51
CA PRO A 33 10.27 6.53 23.15
C PRO A 33 9.75 5.52 22.14
N ARG A 34 9.75 4.25 22.53
CA ARG A 34 9.15 3.15 21.77
C ARG A 34 8.08 2.50 22.63
N VAL A 35 6.94 2.30 22.02
CA VAL A 35 5.85 1.56 22.64
C VAL A 35 5.60 0.33 21.78
N ARG A 36 5.77 -0.86 22.38
CA ARG A 36 5.35 -2.11 21.75
C ARG A 36 3.99 -2.48 22.32
N ILE A 37 3.04 -2.69 21.45
CA ILE A 37 1.71 -3.15 21.80
C ILE A 37 1.48 -4.47 21.10
N ARG A 38 1.17 -5.51 21.89
CA ARG A 38 0.75 -6.80 21.38
C ARG A 38 -0.76 -6.92 21.59
N MET A 39 -1.50 -7.06 20.50
CA MET A 39 -2.90 -7.44 20.55
C MET A 39 -2.99 -8.96 20.46
N THR A 40 -3.58 -9.59 21.46
CA THR A 40 -3.65 -11.06 21.59
C THR A 40 -5.09 -11.57 21.45
N ASN A 41 -5.88 -10.98 20.58
CA ASN A 41 -7.18 -11.56 20.25
C ASN A 41 -7.14 -12.28 18.91
N LEU A 42 -7.72 -13.48 18.83
CA LEU A 42 -7.71 -14.32 17.64
C LEU A 42 -8.53 -13.75 16.48
N TYR A 43 -9.51 -12.89 16.76
CA TYR A 43 -10.36 -12.25 15.76
C TYR A 43 -10.68 -10.80 16.20
N PRO A 44 -9.73 -9.87 16.06
CA PRO A 44 -10.04 -8.48 16.33
C PRO A 44 -11.06 -8.00 15.29
N ASP A 45 -12.16 -7.45 15.76
CA ASP A 45 -13.04 -6.64 14.95
C ASP A 45 -12.22 -5.51 14.32
N GLU A 46 -12.29 -5.35 12.99
CA GLU A 46 -11.46 -4.37 12.27
C GLU A 46 -11.73 -2.95 12.79
N GLU A 47 -12.98 -2.62 13.06
CA GLU A 47 -13.40 -1.32 13.61
C GLU A 47 -12.79 -1.07 15.00
N LYS A 48 -12.75 -2.08 15.86
CA LYS A 48 -12.10 -2.00 17.16
C LYS A 48 -10.59 -1.86 17.07
N THR A 49 -9.97 -2.54 16.12
CA THR A 49 -8.52 -2.39 15.86
C THR A 49 -8.18 -0.95 15.47
N GLU A 50 -8.98 -0.34 14.60
CA GLU A 50 -8.80 1.04 14.17
C GLU A 50 -8.99 2.02 15.33
N GLU A 51 -10.03 1.83 16.14
CA GLU A 51 -10.28 2.64 17.34
C GLU A 51 -9.10 2.57 18.32
N ILE A 52 -8.58 1.38 18.58
CA ILE A 52 -7.43 1.18 19.46
C ILE A 52 -6.19 1.90 18.90
N MET A 53 -5.90 1.74 17.61
CA MET A 53 -4.75 2.40 16.99
C MET A 53 -4.84 3.93 17.09
N ILE A 54 -6.02 4.51 16.90
CA ILE A 54 -6.24 5.96 17.04
C ILE A 54 -6.06 6.41 18.49
N LYS A 55 -6.63 5.68 19.47
CA LYS A 55 -6.46 5.99 20.89
C LYS A 55 -4.98 5.96 21.30
N LEU A 56 -4.25 4.95 20.85
CA LEU A 56 -2.82 4.82 21.07
C LEU A 56 -2.02 5.96 20.44
N ALA A 57 -2.30 6.30 19.20
CA ALA A 57 -1.67 7.41 18.50
C ALA A 57 -1.86 8.73 19.27
N LYS A 58 -3.09 8.99 19.75
CA LYS A 58 -3.39 10.18 20.58
C LYS A 58 -2.64 10.15 21.92
N ALA A 59 -2.61 9.00 22.60
CA ALA A 59 -1.90 8.84 23.88
C ALA A 59 -0.40 9.09 23.73
N ILE A 60 0.24 8.49 22.72
CA ILE A 60 1.67 8.67 22.40
C ILE A 60 1.96 10.14 22.07
N ARG A 61 1.12 10.78 21.25
CA ARG A 61 1.28 12.20 20.92
C ARG A 61 1.21 13.10 22.16
N LYS A 62 0.24 12.83 23.04
CA LYS A 62 0.05 13.58 24.30
C LYS A 62 1.23 13.38 25.25
N GLU A 63 1.70 12.15 25.41
CA GLU A 63 2.74 11.79 26.38
C GLU A 63 4.13 12.27 25.98
N TYR A 64 4.48 12.13 24.70
CA TYR A 64 5.84 12.40 24.21
C TYR A 64 5.99 13.68 23.40
N ASN A 65 4.89 14.34 23.05
CA ASN A 65 4.87 15.56 22.23
C ASN A 65 5.71 15.49 20.94
N ILE A 66 5.77 14.33 20.29
CA ILE A 66 6.51 14.09 19.04
C ILE A 66 5.65 14.38 17.83
N LYS A 67 6.28 14.89 16.74
CA LYS A 67 5.58 15.32 15.53
C LYS A 67 5.45 14.20 14.48
N ASN A 68 6.36 13.24 14.50
CA ASN A 68 6.47 12.20 13.48
C ASN A 68 6.18 10.83 14.08
N LEU A 69 5.37 10.03 13.36
CA LEU A 69 5.04 8.65 13.72
C LEU A 69 5.65 7.69 12.72
N CYS A 70 6.37 6.68 13.23
CA CYS A 70 6.80 5.52 12.44
C CYS A 70 6.03 4.29 12.89
N LEU A 71 5.44 3.57 11.93
CA LEU A 71 4.68 2.34 12.17
C LEU A 71 5.42 1.13 11.60
N ALA A 72 5.54 0.08 12.39
CA ALA A 72 6.08 -1.23 12.01
C ALA A 72 5.38 -2.34 12.80
N GLY A 73 5.49 -3.60 12.35
CA GLY A 73 4.74 -4.73 12.86
C GLY A 73 3.54 -5.09 11.96
N GLY A 74 3.02 -6.31 12.07
CA GLY A 74 1.95 -6.81 11.19
C GLY A 74 0.69 -5.92 11.17
N VAL A 75 0.32 -5.33 12.32
CA VAL A 75 -0.83 -4.41 12.42
C VAL A 75 -0.63 -3.11 11.64
N ALA A 76 0.63 -2.67 11.43
CA ALA A 76 0.93 -1.50 10.61
C ALA A 76 0.60 -1.69 9.11
N LEU A 77 0.28 -2.90 8.68
CA LEU A 77 -0.26 -3.18 7.34
C LEU A 77 -1.76 -2.87 7.20
N ASN A 78 -2.44 -2.50 8.29
CA ASN A 78 -3.82 -2.02 8.26
C ASN A 78 -3.86 -0.60 7.69
N CYS A 79 -4.02 -0.52 6.38
CA CYS A 79 -4.00 0.74 5.63
C CYS A 79 -5.22 1.64 5.95
N VAL A 80 -6.33 1.08 6.41
CA VAL A 80 -7.52 1.86 6.82
C VAL A 80 -7.21 2.61 8.10
N ALA A 81 -6.68 1.93 9.13
CA ALA A 81 -6.26 2.56 10.37
C ALA A 81 -5.17 3.63 10.14
N ASN A 82 -4.20 3.35 9.26
CA ASN A 82 -3.16 4.32 8.89
C ASN A 82 -3.77 5.58 8.25
N GLY A 83 -4.71 5.41 7.33
CA GLY A 83 -5.44 6.53 6.70
C GLY A 83 -6.24 7.34 7.72
N LYS A 84 -6.91 6.67 8.67
CA LYS A 84 -7.66 7.34 9.77
C LYS A 84 -6.74 8.14 10.70
N ILE A 85 -5.56 7.60 11.07
CA ILE A 85 -4.56 8.31 11.89
C ILE A 85 -4.06 9.56 11.16
N LEU A 86 -3.79 9.44 9.85
CA LEU A 86 -3.36 10.55 9.01
C LEU A 86 -4.46 11.63 8.92
N SER A 87 -5.70 11.24 8.63
CA SER A 87 -6.84 12.14 8.50
C SER A 87 -7.18 12.86 9.82
N ALA A 88 -6.96 12.20 10.95
CA ALA A 88 -7.15 12.76 12.28
C ALA A 88 -6.08 13.82 12.65
N LYS A 89 -5.04 14.01 11.83
CA LYS A 89 -3.96 14.99 12.00
C LYS A 89 -3.30 14.93 13.40
N ILE A 90 -3.18 13.72 13.95
CA ILE A 90 -2.58 13.50 15.27
C ILE A 90 -1.07 13.78 15.22
N PHE A 91 -0.44 13.45 14.09
CA PHE A 91 0.98 13.69 13.81
C PHE A 91 1.14 14.55 12.55
N ASP A 92 2.24 15.27 12.48
CA ASP A 92 2.57 16.08 11.30
C ASP A 92 2.95 15.17 10.12
N ASN A 93 3.66 14.07 10.40
CA ASN A 93 4.07 13.08 9.40
C ASN A 93 3.89 11.66 9.92
N ILE A 94 3.52 10.76 9.01
CA ILE A 94 3.42 9.31 9.26
C ILE A 94 4.27 8.59 8.23
N TRP A 95 5.11 7.66 8.70
CA TRP A 95 5.84 6.73 7.86
C TRP A 95 5.51 5.31 8.27
N VAL A 96 5.18 4.46 7.31
CA VAL A 96 4.90 3.04 7.53
C VAL A 96 5.95 2.21 6.82
N GLN A 97 6.58 1.28 7.56
CA GLN A 97 7.53 0.34 6.96
C GLN A 97 6.82 -0.51 5.89
N PRO A 98 7.26 -0.51 4.61
CA PRO A 98 6.59 -1.28 3.56
C PRO A 98 6.60 -2.80 3.81
N ALA A 99 7.65 -3.31 4.43
CA ALA A 99 7.75 -4.69 4.89
C ALA A 99 7.46 -4.78 6.40
N ALA A 100 6.36 -4.18 6.87
CA ALA A 100 6.06 -4.03 8.31
C ALA A 100 5.85 -5.35 9.04
N GLY A 101 5.45 -6.43 8.35
CA GLY A 101 5.29 -7.78 8.92
C GLY A 101 6.63 -8.50 9.13
N ASP A 102 6.57 -9.83 9.17
CA ASP A 102 7.71 -10.70 9.49
C ASP A 102 8.91 -10.52 8.53
N ALA A 103 8.66 -10.23 7.26
CA ALA A 103 9.71 -9.97 6.27
C ALA A 103 10.66 -8.84 6.69
N GLY A 104 10.17 -7.79 7.32
CA GLY A 104 10.98 -6.68 7.82
C GLY A 104 11.88 -7.04 9.00
N GLY A 105 11.61 -8.16 9.68
CA GLY A 105 12.45 -8.68 10.74
C GLY A 105 13.86 -9.03 10.26
N SER A 106 14.01 -9.57 9.05
CA SER A 106 15.32 -9.88 8.45
C SER A 106 16.14 -8.62 8.18
N LEU A 107 15.51 -7.58 7.60
CA LEU A 107 16.14 -6.28 7.40
C LEU A 107 16.52 -5.64 8.73
N GLY A 108 15.62 -5.69 9.71
CA GLY A 108 15.87 -5.17 11.06
C GLY A 108 17.02 -5.85 11.77
N ALA A 109 17.15 -7.17 11.63
CA ALA A 109 18.26 -7.94 12.20
C ALA A 109 19.60 -7.54 11.57
N ALA A 110 19.66 -7.41 10.24
CA ALA A 110 20.87 -6.97 9.55
C ALA A 110 21.28 -5.54 9.95
N LEU A 111 20.34 -4.62 10.05
CA LEU A 111 20.59 -3.25 10.49
C LEU A 111 21.02 -3.20 11.98
N ALA A 112 20.43 -4.06 12.81
CA ALA A 112 20.83 -4.19 14.21
C ALA A 112 22.28 -4.65 14.32
N LEU A 113 22.67 -5.71 13.64
CA LEU A 113 24.06 -6.18 13.61
C LEU A 113 25.00 -5.06 13.16
N TRP A 114 24.69 -4.39 12.05
CA TRP A 114 25.53 -3.33 11.48
C TRP A 114 25.73 -2.14 12.40
N HIS A 115 24.63 -1.62 12.95
CA HIS A 115 24.68 -0.37 13.72
C HIS A 115 24.97 -0.56 15.21
N LEU A 116 24.68 -1.73 15.76
CA LEU A 116 24.71 -1.92 17.20
C LEU A 116 25.82 -2.80 17.67
N ASP A 117 25.97 -3.94 17.00
CA ASP A 117 27.00 -4.90 17.33
C ASP A 117 28.35 -4.39 16.79
N GLN A 118 28.36 -3.93 15.53
CA GLN A 118 29.57 -3.41 14.87
C GLN A 118 29.82 -1.92 15.12
N GLY A 119 28.90 -1.20 15.75
CA GLY A 119 29.07 0.21 16.12
C GLY A 119 29.13 1.20 14.95
N ASN A 120 28.67 0.81 13.75
CA ASN A 120 28.69 1.70 12.60
C ASN A 120 27.68 2.85 12.77
N GLU A 121 28.14 4.08 12.53
CA GLU A 121 27.28 5.25 12.60
C GLU A 121 26.13 5.19 11.58
N ARG A 122 24.96 5.66 12.01
CA ARG A 122 23.82 5.82 11.13
C ARG A 122 23.94 7.12 10.33
N LYS A 123 24.04 6.99 9.02
CA LYS A 123 23.96 8.13 8.09
C LYS A 123 22.50 8.36 7.72
N ILE A 124 22.02 9.58 7.97
CA ILE A 124 20.66 10.00 7.58
C ILE A 124 20.69 10.35 6.10
N ASN A 125 19.86 9.64 5.32
CA ASN A 125 19.59 9.98 3.94
C ASN A 125 18.21 10.64 3.86
N LEU A 126 18.11 11.77 3.15
CA LEU A 126 16.83 12.44 2.92
C LEU A 126 16.01 11.79 1.78
N ASN A 127 16.62 10.86 1.06
CA ASN A 127 15.92 10.04 0.08
C ASN A 127 15.32 8.80 0.76
N ASP A 128 14.43 8.11 0.02
CA ASP A 128 13.85 6.85 0.44
C ASP A 128 14.90 5.72 0.44
N ASP A 129 15.40 5.34 1.62
CA ASP A 129 16.36 4.23 1.78
C ASP A 129 15.72 2.86 1.49
N MET A 130 14.39 2.75 1.53
CA MET A 130 13.67 1.56 1.07
C MET A 130 13.58 1.47 -0.46
N LYS A 131 14.04 2.50 -1.20
CA LYS A 131 14.11 2.53 -2.68
C LYS A 131 12.79 2.12 -3.35
N GLY A 132 11.67 2.62 -2.85
CA GLY A 132 10.33 2.23 -3.33
C GLY A 132 9.95 0.79 -2.97
N SER A 133 10.66 0.15 -2.04
CA SER A 133 10.57 -1.27 -1.68
C SER A 133 11.14 -2.24 -2.74
N TYR A 134 11.79 -1.76 -3.80
CA TYR A 134 12.38 -2.60 -4.85
C TYR A 134 13.76 -3.14 -4.43
N LEU A 135 13.77 -4.03 -3.44
CA LEU A 135 14.98 -4.60 -2.83
C LEU A 135 15.18 -6.09 -3.14
N GLY A 136 14.22 -6.72 -3.82
CA GLY A 136 14.27 -8.14 -4.18
C GLY A 136 15.13 -8.44 -5.41
N PRO A 137 15.07 -9.67 -5.93
CA PRO A 137 15.85 -10.09 -7.08
C PRO A 137 15.49 -9.33 -8.35
N GLU A 138 16.48 -9.23 -9.22
CA GLU A 138 16.40 -8.63 -10.55
C GLU A 138 17.06 -9.58 -11.55
N PHE A 139 16.56 -9.60 -12.78
CA PHE A 139 17.08 -10.43 -13.85
C PHE A 139 17.44 -9.56 -15.05
N THR A 140 18.56 -9.86 -15.70
CA THR A 140 18.95 -9.22 -16.95
C THR A 140 18.10 -9.75 -18.12
N GLN A 141 18.02 -8.97 -19.21
CA GLN A 141 17.31 -9.37 -20.42
C GLN A 141 17.78 -10.73 -20.94
N ASN A 142 19.10 -10.97 -20.97
CA ASN A 142 19.67 -12.24 -21.42
C ASN A 142 19.22 -13.42 -20.54
N GLN A 143 19.23 -13.27 -19.22
CA GLN A 143 18.74 -14.32 -18.30
C GLN A 143 17.28 -14.63 -18.52
N ILE A 144 16.45 -13.61 -18.75
CA ILE A 144 15.02 -13.79 -19.04
C ILE A 144 14.83 -14.56 -20.36
N GLU A 145 15.56 -14.16 -21.42
CA GLU A 145 15.46 -14.83 -22.73
C GLU A 145 15.98 -16.26 -22.71
N GLU A 146 17.07 -16.53 -21.98
CA GLU A 146 17.60 -17.88 -21.79
C GLU A 146 16.57 -18.77 -21.06
N GLU A 147 15.97 -18.27 -20.00
CA GLU A 147 14.96 -19.01 -19.24
C GLU A 147 13.70 -19.28 -20.11
N LEU A 148 13.19 -18.27 -20.82
CA LEU A 148 12.05 -18.43 -21.71
C LEU A 148 12.31 -19.45 -22.83
N LYS A 149 13.51 -19.45 -23.40
CA LYS A 149 13.93 -20.45 -24.39
C LYS A 149 14.02 -21.85 -23.80
N SER A 150 14.56 -21.98 -22.58
CA SER A 150 14.72 -23.29 -21.90
C SER A 150 13.39 -23.99 -21.66
N ILE A 151 12.32 -23.24 -21.38
CA ILE A 151 10.97 -23.78 -21.16
C ILE A 151 10.11 -23.81 -22.42
N GLY A 152 10.66 -23.47 -23.57
CA GLY A 152 9.92 -23.44 -24.85
C GLY A 152 8.83 -22.38 -24.94
N ALA A 153 8.95 -21.29 -24.20
CA ALA A 153 7.97 -20.20 -24.21
C ALA A 153 7.94 -19.49 -25.57
N ILE A 154 6.75 -19.14 -26.03
CA ILE A 154 6.56 -18.30 -27.22
C ILE A 154 6.50 -16.84 -26.75
N TYR A 155 7.44 -16.04 -27.22
CA TYR A 155 7.50 -14.61 -26.85
C TYR A 155 7.97 -13.75 -28.04
N GLU A 156 7.69 -12.45 -27.96
CA GLU A 156 8.20 -11.43 -28.88
C GLU A 156 9.10 -10.48 -28.09
N SER A 157 10.32 -10.23 -28.57
CA SER A 157 11.18 -9.17 -28.01
C SER A 157 10.85 -7.86 -28.71
N VAL A 158 10.52 -6.84 -27.92
CA VAL A 158 10.13 -5.52 -28.41
C VAL A 158 10.96 -4.44 -27.73
N ASN A 159 11.14 -3.29 -28.40
CA ASN A 159 11.79 -2.15 -27.78
C ASN A 159 10.88 -1.50 -26.70
N TYR A 160 11.51 -0.64 -25.90
CA TYR A 160 10.84 0.02 -24.78
C TYR A 160 9.56 0.77 -25.15
N GLU A 161 9.63 1.58 -26.20
CA GLU A 161 8.50 2.39 -26.66
C GLU A 161 7.31 1.52 -27.12
N LYS A 162 7.59 0.48 -27.91
CA LYS A 162 6.58 -0.50 -28.35
C LYS A 162 5.97 -1.23 -27.15
N LEU A 163 6.79 -1.61 -26.14
CA LEU A 163 6.31 -2.25 -24.91
C LEU A 163 5.27 -1.37 -24.18
N ILE A 164 5.62 -0.11 -23.94
CA ILE A 164 4.74 0.85 -23.25
C ILE A 164 3.44 1.07 -24.03
N ASN A 165 3.54 1.30 -25.34
CA ASN A 165 2.39 1.52 -26.21
C ASN A 165 1.45 0.30 -26.23
N LEU A 166 1.97 -0.90 -26.53
CA LEU A 166 1.18 -2.13 -26.57
C LEU A 166 0.50 -2.43 -25.21
N THR A 167 1.25 -2.29 -24.12
CA THR A 167 0.71 -2.55 -22.78
C THR A 167 -0.41 -1.59 -22.43
N SER A 168 -0.23 -0.29 -22.72
CA SER A 168 -1.25 0.73 -22.46
C SER A 168 -2.49 0.54 -23.33
N GLU A 169 -2.33 0.17 -24.61
CA GLU A 169 -3.46 -0.18 -25.48
C GLU A 169 -4.22 -1.40 -24.98
N HIS A 170 -3.52 -2.44 -24.55
CA HIS A 170 -4.17 -3.62 -24.04
C HIS A 170 -4.94 -3.35 -22.74
N LEU A 171 -4.37 -2.54 -21.83
CA LEU A 171 -5.06 -2.08 -20.64
C LEU A 171 -6.32 -1.28 -21.00
N SER A 172 -6.23 -0.33 -21.94
CA SER A 172 -7.39 0.49 -22.36
C SER A 172 -8.52 -0.31 -23.00
N LYS A 173 -8.22 -1.53 -23.49
CA LYS A 173 -9.17 -2.52 -24.02
C LYS A 173 -9.61 -3.53 -22.96
N GLU A 174 -9.51 -3.17 -21.68
CA GLU A 174 -9.92 -3.99 -20.53
C GLU A 174 -9.22 -5.35 -20.38
N LYS A 175 -8.01 -5.50 -20.93
CA LYS A 175 -7.21 -6.73 -20.73
C LYS A 175 -6.46 -6.66 -19.41
N ALA A 176 -6.36 -7.81 -18.74
CA ALA A 176 -5.47 -7.99 -17.59
C ALA A 176 -4.05 -8.27 -18.08
N ILE A 177 -3.06 -7.60 -17.51
CA ILE A 177 -1.65 -7.70 -17.89
C ILE A 177 -0.81 -8.17 -16.71
N GLY A 178 -0.03 -9.24 -16.88
CA GLY A 178 1.08 -9.57 -15.99
C GLY A 178 2.25 -8.64 -16.27
N TRP A 179 2.65 -7.85 -15.29
CA TRP A 179 3.74 -6.89 -15.38
C TRP A 179 4.92 -7.33 -14.51
N PHE A 180 6.04 -7.62 -15.17
CA PHE A 180 7.28 -8.06 -14.54
C PHE A 180 8.41 -7.12 -14.95
N GLN A 181 8.94 -6.30 -14.01
CA GLN A 181 9.85 -5.22 -14.35
C GLN A 181 10.84 -4.91 -13.22
N GLY A 182 12.13 -4.81 -13.55
CA GLY A 182 13.19 -4.45 -12.63
C GLY A 182 13.29 -5.37 -11.40
N ARG A 183 13.58 -4.79 -10.24
CA ARG A 183 13.64 -5.52 -8.97
C ARG A 183 12.25 -5.84 -8.43
N MET A 184 12.14 -7.02 -7.81
CA MET A 184 10.94 -7.40 -7.07
C MET A 184 10.78 -6.55 -5.80
N GLU A 185 9.55 -6.33 -5.41
CA GLU A 185 9.22 -5.69 -4.15
C GLU A 185 9.64 -6.53 -2.94
N PHE A 186 10.13 -5.87 -1.89
CA PHE A 186 10.36 -6.46 -0.58
C PHE A 186 9.23 -6.05 0.37
N GLY A 187 8.28 -6.95 0.56
CA GLY A 187 7.07 -6.70 1.35
C GLY A 187 5.82 -7.30 0.72
N PRO A 188 4.65 -7.14 1.35
CA PRO A 188 3.42 -7.83 0.96
C PRO A 188 2.66 -7.18 -0.21
N ARG A 189 3.10 -6.02 -0.69
CA ARG A 189 2.38 -5.24 -1.70
C ARG A 189 3.03 -5.33 -3.06
N ALA A 190 2.22 -5.54 -4.11
CA ALA A 190 2.62 -5.35 -5.50
C ALA A 190 2.66 -3.83 -5.76
N LEU A 191 3.80 -3.31 -6.20
CA LEU A 191 4.03 -1.87 -6.39
C LEU A 191 4.48 -1.53 -7.81
N GLY A 192 4.32 -2.45 -8.78
CA GLY A 192 4.71 -2.24 -10.17
C GLY A 192 6.01 -2.93 -10.59
N GLY A 193 6.58 -3.81 -9.74
CA GLY A 193 7.70 -4.67 -10.10
C GLY A 193 7.24 -6.08 -10.48
N ARG A 194 6.34 -6.64 -9.72
CA ARG A 194 5.67 -7.94 -9.92
C ARG A 194 4.18 -7.75 -9.70
N SER A 195 3.48 -7.35 -10.73
CA SER A 195 2.09 -6.87 -10.61
C SER A 195 1.19 -7.50 -11.66
N ILE A 196 -0.10 -7.57 -11.34
CA ILE A 196 -1.16 -7.75 -12.32
C ILE A 196 -1.90 -6.42 -12.43
N LEU A 197 -1.98 -5.92 -13.65
CA LEU A 197 -2.53 -4.61 -13.96
C LEU A 197 -3.87 -4.75 -14.69
N GLY A 198 -4.73 -3.75 -14.54
CA GLY A 198 -6.01 -3.68 -15.23
C GLY A 198 -6.53 -2.26 -15.37
N ASP A 199 -7.56 -2.08 -16.19
CA ASP A 199 -8.25 -0.80 -16.37
C ASP A 199 -9.18 -0.53 -15.18
N PRO A 200 -8.97 0.55 -14.40
CA PRO A 200 -9.81 0.86 -13.25
C PRO A 200 -11.21 1.36 -13.61
N ARG A 201 -11.40 1.81 -14.87
CA ARG A 201 -12.67 2.34 -15.40
C ARG A 201 -13.67 1.22 -15.72
N SER A 202 -13.16 -0.02 -15.91
CA SER A 202 -13.97 -1.18 -16.26
C SER A 202 -14.79 -1.69 -15.07
N GLU A 203 -16.10 -1.74 -15.23
CA GLU A 203 -17.03 -2.28 -14.22
C GLU A 203 -16.84 -3.80 -14.01
N LYS A 204 -16.27 -4.48 -15.01
CA LYS A 204 -16.06 -5.94 -14.99
C LYS A 204 -14.67 -6.33 -14.47
N MET A 205 -13.72 -5.40 -14.40
CA MET A 205 -12.33 -5.70 -14.11
C MET A 205 -12.16 -6.33 -12.72
N GLN A 206 -12.81 -5.79 -11.71
CA GLN A 206 -12.76 -6.32 -10.34
C GLN A 206 -13.20 -7.79 -10.31
N LYS A 207 -14.35 -8.11 -10.90
CA LYS A 207 -14.86 -9.47 -10.97
C LYS A 207 -13.94 -10.40 -11.77
N ASN A 208 -13.47 -9.94 -12.93
CA ASN A 208 -12.61 -10.72 -13.80
C ASN A 208 -11.27 -11.07 -13.13
N LEU A 209 -10.60 -10.11 -12.52
CA LEU A 209 -9.33 -10.34 -11.82
C LEU A 209 -9.50 -11.26 -10.60
N ASN A 210 -10.57 -11.08 -9.82
CA ASN A 210 -10.83 -11.94 -8.67
C ASN A 210 -11.11 -13.40 -9.08
N LEU A 211 -12.01 -13.62 -10.02
CA LEU A 211 -12.44 -14.97 -10.38
C LEU A 211 -11.44 -15.71 -11.29
N LYS A 212 -10.83 -15.01 -12.27
CA LYS A 212 -10.02 -15.66 -13.31
C LYS A 212 -8.51 -15.66 -13.01
N VAL A 213 -8.05 -14.74 -12.15
CA VAL A 213 -6.61 -14.57 -11.87
C VAL A 213 -6.28 -14.88 -10.41
N LYS A 214 -7.08 -14.37 -9.47
CA LYS A 214 -6.82 -14.57 -8.04
C LYS A 214 -7.56 -15.75 -7.44
N TYR A 215 -8.50 -16.36 -8.17
CA TYR A 215 -9.31 -17.51 -7.72
C TYR A 215 -9.92 -17.31 -6.34
N ARG A 216 -10.57 -16.14 -6.13
CA ARG A 216 -11.17 -15.74 -4.87
C ARG A 216 -12.51 -15.05 -5.07
N GLU A 217 -13.15 -14.61 -4.00
CA GLU A 217 -14.46 -13.96 -4.01
C GLU A 217 -14.46 -12.72 -4.89
N SER A 218 -15.50 -12.55 -5.73
CA SER A 218 -15.60 -11.51 -6.76
C SER A 218 -15.60 -10.08 -6.21
N PHE A 219 -15.94 -9.91 -4.94
CA PHE A 219 -16.17 -8.61 -4.31
C PHE A 219 -14.91 -8.00 -3.67
N ARG A 220 -13.80 -8.72 -3.58
CA ARG A 220 -12.58 -8.16 -2.95
C ARG A 220 -12.07 -6.94 -3.74
N PRO A 221 -11.83 -5.79 -3.07
CA PRO A 221 -11.36 -4.60 -3.75
C PRO A 221 -9.91 -4.75 -4.20
N PHE A 222 -9.58 -4.00 -5.26
CA PHE A 222 -8.22 -3.81 -5.74
C PHE A 222 -7.71 -2.41 -5.39
N ALA A 223 -6.41 -2.21 -5.51
CA ALA A 223 -5.75 -0.96 -5.20
C ALA A 223 -5.43 -0.17 -6.48
N PRO A 224 -5.61 1.15 -6.49
CA PRO A 224 -5.12 2.02 -7.54
C PRO A 224 -3.63 2.34 -7.38
N SER A 225 -2.92 2.38 -8.51
CA SER A 225 -1.68 3.14 -8.65
C SER A 225 -1.97 4.38 -9.49
N ILE A 226 -1.51 5.54 -9.02
CA ILE A 226 -1.74 6.85 -9.64
C ILE A 226 -0.44 7.61 -9.80
N LEU A 227 -0.33 8.42 -10.87
CA LEU A 227 0.75 9.40 -11.00
C LEU A 227 0.69 10.38 -9.81
N LYS A 228 1.82 10.65 -9.16
CA LYS A 228 1.88 11.51 -7.97
C LYS A 228 1.28 12.89 -8.22
N GLU A 229 1.57 13.50 -9.36
CA GLU A 229 1.09 14.83 -9.75
C GLU A 229 -0.42 14.90 -9.95
N ASP A 230 -1.08 13.78 -10.21
CA ASP A 230 -2.54 13.71 -10.36
C ASP A 230 -3.27 13.34 -9.05
N LEU A 231 -2.54 13.01 -7.99
CA LEU A 231 -3.12 12.48 -6.76
C LEU A 231 -4.24 13.35 -6.19
N SER A 232 -3.99 14.65 -6.05
CA SER A 232 -4.94 15.61 -5.47
C SER A 232 -6.18 15.86 -6.32
N ASN A 233 -6.14 15.52 -7.61
CA ASN A 233 -7.28 15.64 -8.53
C ASN A 233 -8.24 14.45 -8.44
N TRP A 234 -7.77 13.31 -7.89
CA TRP A 234 -8.54 12.07 -7.82
C TRP A 234 -8.89 11.64 -6.40
N PHE A 235 -8.04 11.95 -5.41
CA PHE A 235 -8.20 11.50 -4.04
C PHE A 235 -8.05 12.62 -3.02
N ASN A 236 -8.71 12.48 -1.88
CA ASN A 236 -8.56 13.37 -0.73
C ASN A 236 -7.30 13.02 0.07
N LEU A 237 -6.17 13.00 -0.63
CA LEU A 237 -4.84 12.72 -0.08
C LEU A 237 -3.86 13.74 -0.61
N ASN A 238 -3.05 14.32 0.28
CA ASN A 238 -2.06 15.35 -0.03
C ASN A 238 -0.63 14.97 0.36
N VAL A 239 -0.43 13.69 0.70
CA VAL A 239 0.88 13.13 1.04
C VAL A 239 1.21 11.96 0.12
N ASP A 240 2.49 11.66 -0.03
CA ASP A 240 2.94 10.53 -0.82
C ASP A 240 2.54 9.20 -0.16
N SER A 241 2.14 8.24 -0.97
CA SER A 241 1.83 6.87 -0.56
C SER A 241 2.53 5.86 -1.48
N PRO A 242 3.88 5.82 -1.52
CA PRO A 242 4.60 4.99 -2.46
C PRO A 242 4.45 3.49 -2.19
N TYR A 243 4.09 3.12 -0.97
CA TYR A 243 4.03 1.73 -0.49
C TYR A 243 2.63 1.14 -0.40
N MET A 244 1.60 1.84 -0.90
CA MET A 244 0.21 1.35 -0.87
C MET A 244 -0.27 1.00 0.56
N LEU A 245 0.04 1.85 1.54
CA LEU A 245 -0.26 1.65 2.97
C LEU A 245 -1.16 2.73 3.56
N LEU A 246 -1.75 3.58 2.73
CA LEU A 246 -2.71 4.61 3.10
C LEU A 246 -4.00 4.44 2.32
N VAL A 247 -5.12 4.63 3.01
CA VAL A 247 -6.46 4.70 2.42
C VAL A 247 -6.95 6.15 2.49
N ALA A 248 -7.53 6.62 1.40
CA ALA A 248 -8.23 7.90 1.35
C ALA A 248 -9.43 7.81 0.42
N GLU A 249 -10.38 8.74 0.60
CA GLU A 249 -11.56 8.83 -0.25
C GLU A 249 -11.23 9.40 -1.63
N ILE A 250 -12.01 8.98 -2.61
CA ILE A 250 -12.01 9.59 -3.94
C ILE A 250 -12.63 10.99 -3.87
N LYS A 251 -12.19 11.89 -4.74
CA LYS A 251 -12.76 13.24 -4.86
C LYS A 251 -14.23 13.22 -5.20
N SER A 252 -15.00 14.19 -4.67
CA SER A 252 -16.45 14.29 -4.90
C SER A 252 -16.78 14.36 -6.38
N GLU A 253 -15.97 15.08 -7.17
CA GLU A 253 -16.14 15.26 -8.62
C GLU A 253 -15.94 13.95 -9.41
N LYS A 254 -15.33 12.93 -8.77
CA LYS A 254 -15.09 11.60 -9.35
C LYS A 254 -16.09 10.55 -8.85
N LYS A 255 -16.94 10.91 -7.88
CA LYS A 255 -18.00 10.04 -7.37
C LYS A 255 -19.21 10.05 -8.33
N ILE A 256 -19.86 8.90 -8.42
CA ILE A 256 -21.16 8.74 -9.04
C ILE A 256 -22.14 8.48 -7.89
N GLU A 257 -23.10 9.37 -7.72
CA GLU A 257 -24.10 9.23 -6.65
C GLU A 257 -25.03 8.04 -6.93
N MET A 258 -25.24 7.24 -5.90
CA MET A 258 -26.25 6.17 -5.95
C MET A 258 -27.64 6.77 -5.87
N THR A 259 -28.59 6.23 -6.65
CA THR A 259 -30.02 6.54 -6.49
C THR A 259 -30.52 6.06 -5.14
N GLU A 260 -31.68 6.57 -4.67
CA GLU A 260 -32.25 6.13 -3.40
C GLU A 260 -32.56 4.64 -3.38
N GLU A 261 -32.98 4.07 -4.51
CA GLU A 261 -33.18 2.63 -4.67
C GLU A 261 -31.88 1.85 -4.53
N GLN A 262 -30.79 2.33 -5.13
CA GLN A 262 -29.46 1.72 -5.03
C GLN A 262 -28.87 1.79 -3.63
N LYS A 263 -29.16 2.84 -2.86
CA LYS A 263 -28.71 2.98 -1.46
C LYS A 263 -29.35 1.91 -0.55
N GLN A 264 -30.56 1.44 -0.89
CA GLN A 264 -31.27 0.40 -0.14
C GLN A 264 -30.79 -1.02 -0.44
N LEU A 265 -30.02 -1.21 -1.51
CA LEU A 265 -29.46 -2.52 -1.85
C LEU A 265 -28.49 -2.99 -0.77
N PHE A 266 -28.43 -4.32 -0.59
CA PHE A 266 -27.57 -4.97 0.40
C PHE A 266 -26.64 -6.01 -0.24
N GLY A 267 -25.51 -6.28 0.43
CA GLY A 267 -24.58 -7.34 0.03
C GLY A 267 -23.96 -7.13 -1.36
N ILE A 268 -23.94 -8.19 -2.16
CA ILE A 268 -23.27 -8.23 -3.47
C ILE A 268 -23.93 -7.28 -4.49
N ASP A 269 -25.24 -7.08 -4.42
CA ASP A 269 -25.93 -6.17 -5.34
C ASP A 269 -25.47 -4.73 -5.15
N LYS A 270 -25.28 -4.30 -3.91
CA LYS A 270 -24.72 -2.98 -3.62
C LYS A 270 -23.26 -2.86 -4.05
N LEU A 271 -22.48 -3.94 -3.96
CA LEU A 271 -21.08 -3.99 -4.41
C LEU A 271 -20.93 -3.81 -5.91
N ASN A 272 -21.87 -4.30 -6.70
CA ASN A 272 -21.84 -4.24 -8.17
C ASN A 272 -22.24 -2.88 -8.74
N ILE A 273 -22.70 -1.92 -7.92
CA ILE A 273 -23.06 -0.59 -8.39
C ILE A 273 -21.81 0.21 -8.74
N LYS A 274 -21.83 0.83 -9.91
CA LYS A 274 -20.82 1.81 -10.31
C LYS A 274 -20.96 3.07 -9.47
N ARG A 275 -19.94 3.37 -8.65
CA ARG A 275 -19.97 4.50 -7.72
C ARG A 275 -18.90 5.56 -7.98
N SER A 276 -18.10 5.37 -9.03
CA SER A 276 -17.05 6.33 -9.41
C SER A 276 -16.63 6.15 -10.87
N GLU A 277 -15.79 7.07 -11.36
CA GLU A 277 -15.13 6.95 -12.67
C GLU A 277 -14.13 5.76 -12.72
N ILE A 278 -13.70 5.25 -11.56
CA ILE A 278 -12.74 4.13 -11.42
C ILE A 278 -13.32 3.01 -10.53
N PRO A 279 -14.43 2.38 -10.94
CA PRO A 279 -15.19 1.45 -10.10
C PRO A 279 -14.38 0.22 -9.66
N ALA A 280 -13.41 -0.25 -10.45
CA ALA A 280 -12.64 -1.45 -10.10
C ALA A 280 -11.74 -1.28 -8.87
N VAL A 281 -11.47 -0.05 -8.44
CA VAL A 281 -10.60 0.28 -7.30
C VAL A 281 -11.25 1.13 -6.24
N THR A 282 -12.56 1.42 -6.37
CA THR A 282 -13.33 2.20 -5.41
C THR A 282 -14.15 1.30 -4.50
N HIS A 283 -13.92 1.37 -3.19
CA HIS A 283 -14.66 0.61 -2.19
C HIS A 283 -16.09 1.15 -1.98
N VAL A 284 -16.89 0.43 -1.20
CA VAL A 284 -18.29 0.81 -0.93
C VAL A 284 -18.46 2.13 -0.19
N ASP A 285 -17.45 2.53 0.57
CA ASP A 285 -17.35 3.79 1.31
C ASP A 285 -16.67 4.90 0.51
N TYR A 286 -16.50 4.71 -0.80
CA TYR A 286 -15.77 5.62 -1.70
C TYR A 286 -14.27 5.77 -1.40
N SER A 287 -13.70 4.91 -0.60
CA SER A 287 -12.27 4.91 -0.32
C SER A 287 -11.50 4.03 -1.31
N ALA A 288 -10.18 4.23 -1.33
CA ALA A 288 -9.23 3.38 -2.05
C ALA A 288 -7.89 3.31 -1.31
N ARG A 289 -7.18 2.18 -1.45
CA ARG A 289 -5.82 2.00 -0.94
C ARG A 289 -4.81 2.41 -1.99
N ILE A 290 -4.24 3.59 -1.84
CA ILE A 290 -3.57 4.33 -2.91
C ILE A 290 -2.08 4.04 -2.94
N GLN A 291 -1.54 3.83 -4.15
CA GLN A 291 -0.11 3.91 -4.43
C GLN A 291 0.18 5.13 -5.30
N THR A 292 1.07 6.03 -4.85
CA THR A 292 1.62 7.10 -5.68
C THR A 292 2.86 6.60 -6.44
N VAL A 293 2.93 6.90 -7.73
CA VAL A 293 4.05 6.53 -8.60
C VAL A 293 4.75 7.78 -9.10
N THR A 294 6.08 7.79 -9.00
CA THR A 294 6.93 8.86 -9.54
C THR A 294 7.94 8.30 -10.52
N GLN A 295 8.38 9.12 -11.46
CA GLN A 295 9.43 8.73 -12.41
C GLN A 295 10.73 8.34 -11.70
N LYS A 296 11.05 8.99 -10.56
CA LYS A 296 12.23 8.71 -9.76
C LYS A 296 12.19 7.31 -9.13
N ASN A 297 11.02 6.88 -8.65
CA ASN A 297 10.92 5.61 -7.92
C ASN A 297 10.79 4.41 -8.85
N ASN A 298 10.01 4.54 -9.93
CA ASN A 298 9.83 3.48 -10.93
C ASN A 298 9.48 4.08 -12.30
N LYS A 299 10.52 4.34 -13.10
CA LYS A 299 10.37 4.98 -14.42
C LYS A 299 9.46 4.18 -15.37
N TYR A 300 9.65 2.87 -15.46
CA TYR A 300 8.88 2.02 -16.37
C TYR A 300 7.39 2.03 -16.04
N TYR A 301 7.08 1.94 -14.77
CA TYR A 301 5.70 1.94 -14.30
C TYR A 301 5.05 3.32 -14.41
N TYR A 302 5.82 4.38 -14.16
CA TYR A 302 5.41 5.76 -14.38
C TYR A 302 5.08 6.03 -15.85
N ASP A 303 5.97 5.64 -16.76
CA ASP A 303 5.77 5.85 -18.21
C ASP A 303 4.56 5.06 -18.73
N LEU A 304 4.33 3.85 -18.20
CA LEU A 304 3.15 3.06 -18.52
C LEU A 304 1.84 3.78 -18.10
N ILE A 305 1.78 4.28 -16.88
CA ILE A 305 0.59 5.01 -16.38
C ILE A 305 0.41 6.32 -17.16
N SER A 306 1.51 7.03 -17.47
CA SER A 306 1.49 8.24 -18.27
C SER A 306 0.92 7.99 -19.66
N LYS A 307 1.35 6.91 -20.31
CA LYS A 307 0.83 6.52 -21.63
C LYS A 307 -0.64 6.08 -21.59
N PHE A 308 -1.02 5.36 -20.54
CA PHE A 308 -2.43 5.01 -20.31
C PHE A 308 -3.29 6.28 -20.11
N LYS A 309 -2.78 7.28 -19.38
CA LYS A 309 -3.43 8.60 -19.23
C LYS A 309 -3.59 9.32 -20.57
N GLU A 310 -2.57 9.31 -21.43
CA GLU A 310 -2.67 9.91 -22.78
C GLU A 310 -3.81 9.29 -23.60
N ILE A 311 -3.95 7.97 -23.56
CA ILE A 311 -4.97 7.23 -24.32
C ILE A 311 -6.37 7.42 -23.74
N THR A 312 -6.49 7.50 -22.42
CA THR A 312 -7.77 7.33 -21.71
C THR A 312 -8.24 8.54 -20.94
N GLY A 313 -7.38 9.52 -20.71
CA GLY A 313 -7.60 10.62 -19.76
C GLY A 313 -7.50 10.23 -18.28
N CYS A 314 -7.29 8.94 -17.96
CA CYS A 314 -7.26 8.42 -16.59
C CYS A 314 -5.82 8.16 -16.13
N PRO A 315 -5.30 8.86 -15.09
CA PRO A 315 -3.94 8.67 -14.59
C PRO A 315 -3.83 7.54 -13.57
N VAL A 316 -4.81 6.63 -13.55
CA VAL A 316 -4.94 5.55 -12.56
C VAL A 316 -4.96 4.21 -13.27
N ILE A 317 -4.31 3.19 -12.69
CA ILE A 317 -4.47 1.79 -13.10
C ILE A 317 -4.70 0.88 -11.87
N VAL A 318 -5.36 -0.26 -12.09
CA VAL A 318 -5.46 -1.33 -11.08
C VAL A 318 -4.08 -1.95 -10.89
N ASN A 319 -3.66 -2.13 -9.62
CA ASN A 319 -2.44 -2.83 -9.26
C ASN A 319 -2.70 -3.89 -8.18
N THR A 320 -2.28 -5.13 -8.44
CA THR A 320 -2.43 -6.24 -7.50
C THR A 320 -1.35 -7.29 -7.63
#